data_362bcd9ffb5168dbd9bcdc391dbb6943
#
_entry.id   362bcd9ffb5168dbd9bcdc391dbb6943
#
_cell.length_a   1.000
_cell.length_b   1.000
_cell.length_c   1.000
_cell.angle_alpha   90.00
_cell.angle_beta   90.00
_cell.angle_gamma   90.00
#
_symmetry.space_group_name_H-M   'P 1'
#
loop_
_entity.id
_entity.type
_entity.pdbx_description
1 polymer ?
#
loop_
_entity_poly.entity_id
_entity_poly.type
_entity_poly.pdbx_seq_one_letter_code
_entity_poly.pdbx_strand_id
1 'polypeptide(L)'
;MNKSFISITCAVSCSFLWGTAFIAQDTGMDYIGPWTFSAARLILGFLALLPFFFIFEFKKIKKLKLNFKVIFFYMFLLGFFLASGNIFQQISLIYTDVANSAVFTVLYVIIVPVLAYFFFSKKIHKSVWPAVFLCLLGGLLLSELDNYRVRLGDSLVIVGAFFWALHIVYVSKFLKIFNFPITIAAFQCLIAAILSTIPAVSIEFVSFKLLTLEARELIYAGVLSSGIAFLLQIIALQHLSPAPAA
;
A
#
# COMPACT_ATOMS: atom_id res chain seq x y z
N MET A 1 -20.35 -15.29 -11.31
CA MET A 1 -19.53 -15.41 -10.09
C MET A 1 -19.98 -14.36 -9.09
N ASN A 2 -20.19 -14.73 -7.82
CA ASN A 2 -20.68 -13.79 -6.81
C ASN A 2 -19.64 -12.67 -6.58
N LYS A 3 -20.06 -11.41 -6.69
CA LYS A 3 -19.16 -10.23 -6.54
C LYS A 3 -18.41 -10.24 -5.20
N SER A 4 -19.06 -10.71 -4.15
CA SER A 4 -18.46 -10.86 -2.83
C SER A 4 -17.30 -11.88 -2.84
N PHE A 5 -17.46 -12.99 -3.55
CA PHE A 5 -16.42 -14.02 -3.67
C PHE A 5 -15.18 -13.48 -4.40
N ILE A 6 -15.38 -12.76 -5.52
CA ILE A 6 -14.28 -12.10 -6.25
C ILE A 6 -13.52 -11.16 -5.33
N SER A 7 -14.24 -10.31 -4.59
CA SER A 7 -13.62 -9.32 -3.71
C SER A 7 -12.82 -9.96 -2.57
N ILE A 8 -13.33 -11.03 -1.98
CA ILE A 8 -12.61 -11.78 -0.94
C ILE A 8 -11.34 -12.43 -1.54
N THR A 9 -11.45 -13.07 -2.71
CA THR A 9 -10.29 -13.66 -3.39
C THR A 9 -9.23 -12.60 -3.71
N CYS A 10 -9.64 -11.42 -4.20
CA CYS A 10 -8.74 -10.30 -4.45
C CYS A 10 -8.04 -9.83 -3.16
N ALA A 11 -8.76 -9.71 -2.04
CA ALA A 11 -8.18 -9.31 -0.77
C ALA A 11 -7.16 -10.34 -0.25
N VAL A 12 -7.48 -11.63 -0.29
CA VAL A 12 -6.56 -12.71 0.12
C VAL A 12 -5.33 -12.76 -0.76
N SER A 13 -5.49 -12.66 -2.09
CA SER A 13 -4.36 -12.65 -3.03
C SER A 13 -3.46 -11.43 -2.83
N CYS A 14 -4.04 -10.26 -2.57
CA CYS A 14 -3.32 -9.04 -2.23
C CYS A 14 -2.48 -9.22 -0.96
N SER A 15 -3.08 -9.74 0.12
CA SER A 15 -2.40 -9.98 1.39
C SER A 15 -1.23 -10.96 1.25
N PHE A 16 -1.39 -12.02 0.44
CA PHE A 16 -0.32 -12.96 0.13
C PHE A 16 0.85 -12.27 -0.59
N LEU A 17 0.56 -11.47 -1.63
CA LEU A 17 1.60 -10.74 -2.36
C LEU A 17 2.34 -9.74 -1.47
N TRP A 18 1.65 -9.07 -0.56
CA TRP A 18 2.28 -8.13 0.35
C TRP A 18 3.10 -8.82 1.45
N GLY A 19 2.61 -9.95 1.98
CA GLY A 19 3.36 -10.72 2.97
C GLY A 19 4.72 -11.18 2.43
N THR A 20 4.76 -11.70 1.21
CA THR A 20 6.01 -12.13 0.56
C THR A 20 6.89 -10.98 0.08
N ALA A 21 6.31 -9.77 -0.12
CA ALA A 21 7.06 -8.60 -0.57
C ALA A 21 8.01 -8.02 0.49
N PHE A 22 7.81 -8.32 1.77
CA PHE A 22 8.72 -7.85 2.82
C PHE A 22 10.16 -8.34 2.62
N ILE A 23 10.34 -9.58 2.16
CA ILE A 23 11.66 -10.13 1.84
C ILE A 23 12.31 -9.33 0.71
N ALA A 24 11.58 -9.09 -0.39
CA ALA A 24 12.10 -8.32 -1.51
C ALA A 24 12.35 -6.84 -1.16
N GLN A 25 11.65 -6.29 -0.18
CA GLN A 25 11.87 -4.93 0.32
C GLN A 25 13.14 -4.82 1.17
N ASP A 26 13.45 -5.86 1.92
CA ASP A 26 14.65 -5.93 2.76
C ASP A 26 15.89 -6.15 1.89
N THR A 27 15.94 -7.26 1.16
CA THR A 27 17.09 -7.60 0.30
C THR A 27 17.30 -6.62 -0.86
N GLY A 28 16.26 -5.92 -1.31
CA GLY A 28 16.35 -4.93 -2.40
C GLY A 28 16.97 -3.59 -1.98
N MET A 29 17.45 -3.48 -0.75
CA MET A 29 18.19 -2.30 -0.26
C MET A 29 19.68 -2.58 -0.01
N ASP A 30 20.23 -3.69 -0.49
CA ASP A 30 21.64 -4.03 -0.32
C ASP A 30 22.56 -3.01 -1.03
N TYR A 31 22.13 -2.48 -2.18
CA TYR A 31 22.93 -1.55 -2.99
C TYR A 31 22.30 -0.17 -3.20
N ILE A 32 21.02 0.01 -2.85
CA ILE A 32 20.29 1.28 -3.02
C ILE A 32 19.57 1.68 -1.75
N GLY A 33 19.36 2.97 -1.58
CA GLY A 33 18.67 3.49 -0.40
C GLY A 33 17.15 3.30 -0.45
N PRO A 34 16.47 3.47 0.71
CA PRO A 34 15.03 3.24 0.86
C PRO A 34 14.16 4.16 -0.02
N TRP A 35 14.57 5.39 -0.27
CA TRP A 35 13.86 6.30 -1.16
C TRP A 35 13.98 5.88 -2.62
N THR A 36 15.20 5.47 -3.04
CA THR A 36 15.47 4.99 -4.40
C THR A 36 14.69 3.70 -4.67
N PHE A 37 14.70 2.75 -3.73
CA PHE A 37 13.91 1.52 -3.84
C PHE A 37 12.41 1.83 -3.94
N SER A 38 11.89 2.70 -3.05
CA SER A 38 10.47 3.08 -3.04
C SER A 38 10.06 3.79 -4.35
N ALA A 39 10.88 4.71 -4.85
CA ALA A 39 10.62 5.40 -6.11
C ALA A 39 10.60 4.42 -7.29
N ALA A 40 11.63 3.59 -7.42
CA ALA A 40 11.77 2.65 -8.54
C ALA A 40 10.63 1.61 -8.56
N ARG A 41 10.29 0.99 -7.40
CA ARG A 41 9.17 0.02 -7.33
C ARG A 41 7.83 0.64 -7.70
N LEU A 42 7.57 1.89 -7.29
CA LEU A 42 6.32 2.59 -7.59
C LEU A 42 6.23 3.02 -9.06
N ILE A 43 7.35 3.41 -9.68
CA ILE A 43 7.44 3.63 -11.13
C ILE A 43 7.11 2.33 -11.89
N LEU A 44 7.71 1.22 -11.51
CA LEU A 44 7.43 -0.08 -12.12
C LEU A 44 5.97 -0.50 -11.94
N GLY A 45 5.38 -0.26 -10.77
CA GLY A 45 3.96 -0.49 -10.50
C GLY A 45 3.05 0.32 -11.42
N PHE A 46 3.34 1.61 -11.59
CA PHE A 46 2.64 2.46 -12.55
C PHE A 46 2.76 1.93 -13.99
N LEU A 47 3.98 1.66 -14.43
CA LEU A 47 4.24 1.17 -15.81
C LEU A 47 3.56 -0.17 -16.09
N ALA A 48 3.52 -1.07 -15.11
CA ALA A 48 2.84 -2.36 -15.22
C ALA A 48 1.32 -2.21 -15.43
N LEU A 49 0.70 -1.20 -14.81
CA LEU A 49 -0.73 -0.95 -14.90
C LEU A 49 -1.13 -0.08 -16.10
N LEU A 50 -0.19 0.67 -16.67
CA LEU A 50 -0.45 1.63 -17.73
C LEU A 50 -1.09 1.02 -19.00
N PRO A 51 -0.67 -0.16 -19.51
CA PRO A 51 -1.33 -0.81 -20.65
C PRO A 51 -2.80 -1.14 -20.34
N PHE A 52 -3.09 -1.65 -19.15
CA PHE A 52 -4.45 -2.00 -18.72
C PHE A 52 -5.34 -0.76 -18.61
N PHE A 53 -4.79 0.36 -18.12
CA PHE A 53 -5.49 1.65 -18.12
C PHE A 53 -5.94 2.04 -19.52
N PHE A 54 -5.05 2.02 -20.51
CA PHE A 54 -5.41 2.40 -21.89
C PHE A 54 -6.42 1.45 -22.53
N ILE A 55 -6.32 0.15 -22.25
CA ILE A 55 -7.22 -0.87 -22.81
C ILE A 55 -8.61 -0.80 -22.21
N PHE A 56 -8.73 -0.71 -20.88
CA PHE A 56 -10.00 -0.94 -20.19
C PHE A 56 -10.73 0.31 -19.71
N GLU A 57 -10.00 1.38 -19.33
CA GLU A 57 -10.62 2.53 -18.64
C GLU A 57 -10.49 3.86 -19.39
N PHE A 58 -9.41 4.10 -20.12
CA PHE A 58 -9.15 5.39 -20.79
C PHE A 58 -10.31 5.90 -21.65
N LYS A 59 -10.85 5.06 -22.55
CA LYS A 59 -11.95 5.44 -23.43
C LYS A 59 -13.25 5.74 -22.66
N LYS A 60 -13.48 5.07 -21.53
CA LYS A 60 -14.65 5.27 -20.68
C LYS A 60 -14.54 6.60 -19.94
N ILE A 61 -13.37 6.88 -19.36
CA ILE A 61 -13.09 8.11 -18.60
C ILE A 61 -13.20 9.35 -19.52
N LYS A 62 -12.66 9.26 -20.74
CA LYS A 62 -12.73 10.37 -21.72
C LYS A 62 -14.15 10.83 -22.05
N LYS A 63 -15.14 9.95 -21.91
CA LYS A 63 -16.56 10.25 -22.19
C LYS A 63 -17.28 10.90 -21.00
N LEU A 64 -16.67 10.95 -19.84
CA LEU A 64 -17.30 11.48 -18.62
C LEU A 64 -17.04 12.98 -18.46
N LYS A 65 -18.05 13.69 -17.99
CA LYS A 65 -17.89 15.08 -17.50
C LYS A 65 -17.37 15.01 -16.06
N LEU A 66 -16.06 15.09 -15.90
CA LEU A 66 -15.41 14.91 -14.61
C LEU A 66 -15.05 16.26 -13.98
N ASN A 67 -15.22 16.36 -12.67
CA ASN A 67 -14.63 17.45 -11.92
C ASN A 67 -13.14 17.14 -11.63
N PHE A 68 -12.27 17.62 -12.55
CA PHE A 68 -10.83 17.37 -12.47
C PHE A 68 -10.20 17.81 -11.14
N LYS A 69 -10.69 18.90 -10.53
CA LYS A 69 -10.17 19.38 -9.23
C LYS A 69 -10.39 18.33 -8.12
N VAL A 70 -11.60 17.77 -8.08
CA VAL A 70 -11.95 16.74 -7.09
C VAL A 70 -11.13 15.47 -7.33
N ILE A 71 -11.04 15.01 -8.58
CA ILE A 71 -10.30 13.80 -8.93
C ILE A 71 -8.80 13.98 -8.61
N PHE A 72 -8.22 15.10 -9.03
CA PHE A 72 -6.81 15.41 -8.75
C PHE A 72 -6.53 15.47 -7.25
N PHE A 73 -7.40 16.11 -6.47
CA PHE A 73 -7.26 16.18 -5.02
C PHE A 73 -7.24 14.78 -4.38
N TYR A 74 -8.20 13.92 -4.74
CA TYR A 74 -8.21 12.56 -4.19
C TYR A 74 -7.01 11.73 -4.65
N MET A 75 -6.64 11.82 -5.94
CA MET A 75 -5.47 11.09 -6.46
C MET A 75 -4.19 11.54 -5.77
N PHE A 76 -3.99 12.85 -5.58
CA PHE A 76 -2.86 13.38 -4.83
C PHE A 76 -2.85 12.87 -3.38
N LEU A 77 -3.99 12.91 -2.72
CA LEU A 77 -4.12 12.45 -1.33
C LEU A 77 -3.80 10.95 -1.20
N LEU A 78 -4.32 10.11 -2.12
CA LEU A 78 -4.01 8.68 -2.16
C LEU A 78 -2.52 8.43 -2.42
N GLY A 79 -1.93 9.12 -3.39
CA GLY A 79 -0.50 9.02 -3.67
C GLY A 79 0.37 9.48 -2.50
N PHE A 80 -0.05 10.53 -1.80
CA PHE A 80 0.63 11.02 -0.59
C PHE A 80 0.58 9.99 0.55
N PHE A 81 -0.60 9.43 0.85
CA PHE A 81 -0.71 8.41 1.89
C PHE A 81 0.05 7.14 1.53
N LEU A 82 0.00 6.74 0.25
CA LEU A 82 0.76 5.62 -0.28
C LEU A 82 2.28 5.85 -0.13
N ALA A 83 2.78 7.01 -0.52
CA ALA A 83 4.19 7.37 -0.39
C ALA A 83 4.63 7.38 1.07
N SER A 84 3.83 8.01 1.95
CA SER A 84 4.14 8.08 3.38
C SER A 84 4.15 6.70 4.03
N GLY A 85 3.11 5.88 3.82
CA GLY A 85 3.07 4.52 4.36
C GLY A 85 4.24 3.68 3.87
N ASN A 86 4.55 3.80 2.58
CA ASN A 86 5.66 3.07 1.95
C ASN A 86 7.02 3.44 2.53
N ILE A 87 7.32 4.74 2.63
CA ILE A 87 8.66 5.17 3.06
C ILE A 87 8.91 4.92 4.55
N PHE A 88 7.92 5.13 5.41
CA PHE A 88 8.06 4.80 6.81
C PHE A 88 8.30 3.30 7.02
N GLN A 89 7.59 2.44 6.27
CA GLN A 89 7.81 1.00 6.28
C GLN A 89 9.19 0.63 5.71
N GLN A 90 9.59 1.24 4.60
CA GLN A 90 10.88 0.94 3.95
C GLN A 90 12.07 1.35 4.82
N ILE A 91 12.03 2.54 5.44
CA ILE A 91 13.07 2.99 6.38
C ILE A 91 13.07 2.13 7.64
N SER A 92 11.91 1.63 8.09
CA SER A 92 11.84 0.79 9.29
C SER A 92 12.69 -0.47 9.18
N LEU A 93 12.79 -1.07 7.98
CA LEU A 93 13.60 -2.27 7.73
C LEU A 93 15.09 -2.06 7.98
N ILE A 94 15.59 -0.82 7.99
CA ILE A 94 16.98 -0.50 8.37
C ILE A 94 17.19 -0.60 9.89
N TYR A 95 16.12 -0.41 10.68
CA TYR A 95 16.21 -0.24 12.14
C TYR A 95 15.46 -1.32 12.94
N THR A 96 14.79 -2.26 12.28
CA THR A 96 14.10 -3.39 12.91
C THR A 96 14.09 -4.59 11.98
N ASP A 97 13.81 -5.78 12.53
CA ASP A 97 13.76 -7.01 11.76
C ASP A 97 12.54 -7.06 10.84
N VAL A 98 12.67 -7.76 9.73
CA VAL A 98 11.60 -7.94 8.72
C VAL A 98 10.30 -8.45 9.36
N ALA A 99 10.41 -9.42 10.27
CA ALA A 99 9.26 -9.98 10.99
C ALA A 99 8.54 -8.91 11.82
N ASN A 100 9.28 -8.10 12.58
CA ASN A 100 8.72 -7.02 13.37
C ASN A 100 8.07 -5.94 12.49
N SER A 101 8.74 -5.55 11.40
CA SER A 101 8.17 -4.59 10.44
C SER A 101 6.86 -5.10 9.84
N ALA A 102 6.80 -6.38 9.46
CA ALA A 102 5.57 -7.00 8.95
C ALA A 102 4.46 -6.99 10.00
N VAL A 103 4.76 -7.39 11.24
CA VAL A 103 3.80 -7.46 12.35
C VAL A 103 3.24 -6.08 12.68
N PHE A 104 4.09 -5.07 12.88
CA PHE A 104 3.64 -3.73 13.23
C PHE A 104 2.92 -3.04 12.07
N THR A 105 3.22 -3.39 10.82
CA THR A 105 2.42 -2.93 9.67
C THR A 105 0.97 -3.37 9.81
N VAL A 106 0.71 -4.61 10.24
CA VAL A 106 -0.65 -5.16 10.38
C VAL A 106 -1.52 -4.36 11.38
N LEU A 107 -0.95 -3.50 12.21
CA LEU A 107 -1.71 -2.60 13.07
C LEU A 107 -2.71 -1.72 12.30
N TYR A 108 -2.50 -1.50 11.00
CA TYR A 108 -3.49 -0.79 10.18
C TYR A 108 -4.87 -1.48 10.19
N VAL A 109 -4.93 -2.80 10.38
CA VAL A 109 -6.19 -3.57 10.47
C VAL A 109 -7.05 -3.10 11.65
N ILE A 110 -6.43 -2.63 12.73
CA ILE A 110 -7.12 -2.05 13.89
C ILE A 110 -7.52 -0.60 13.62
N ILE A 111 -6.61 0.16 13.00
CA ILE A 111 -6.80 1.60 12.77
C ILE A 111 -7.90 1.83 11.72
N VAL A 112 -7.98 0.99 10.67
CA VAL A 112 -8.97 1.11 9.59
C VAL A 112 -10.42 1.13 10.09
N PRO A 113 -10.91 0.19 10.92
CA PRO A 113 -12.28 0.25 11.45
C PRO A 113 -12.56 1.51 12.25
N VAL A 114 -11.59 1.98 13.04
CA VAL A 114 -11.71 3.20 13.84
C VAL A 114 -11.85 4.42 12.93
N LEU A 115 -10.96 4.57 11.96
CA LEU A 115 -11.04 5.64 10.96
C LEU A 115 -12.30 5.56 10.12
N ALA A 116 -12.71 4.34 9.71
CA ALA A 116 -13.94 4.14 8.95
C ALA A 116 -15.19 4.54 9.75
N TYR A 117 -15.20 4.33 11.06
CA TYR A 117 -16.27 4.83 11.93
C TYR A 117 -16.35 6.36 11.90
N PHE A 118 -15.22 7.06 12.05
CA PHE A 118 -15.19 8.52 12.01
C PHE A 118 -15.53 9.10 10.62
N PHE A 119 -15.02 8.52 9.55
CA PHE A 119 -15.21 9.05 8.19
C PHE A 119 -16.55 8.66 7.54
N PHE A 120 -17.14 7.54 7.92
CA PHE A 120 -18.38 7.03 7.31
C PHE A 120 -19.56 6.93 8.30
N SER A 121 -19.36 7.28 9.58
CA SER A 121 -20.37 7.13 10.65
C SER A 121 -20.98 5.72 10.71
N LYS A 122 -20.28 4.71 10.24
CA LYS A 122 -20.72 3.33 10.25
C LYS A 122 -20.27 2.63 11.53
N LYS A 123 -21.20 2.01 12.24
CA LYS A 123 -20.84 1.18 13.39
C LYS A 123 -19.94 0.04 12.98
N ILE A 124 -18.86 -0.17 13.74
CA ILE A 124 -17.95 -1.30 13.56
C ILE A 124 -18.71 -2.59 13.87
N HIS A 125 -18.72 -3.52 12.93
CA HIS A 125 -19.38 -4.81 13.16
C HIS A 125 -18.67 -5.60 14.26
N LYS A 126 -19.43 -6.25 15.15
CA LYS A 126 -18.86 -6.94 16.32
C LYS A 126 -17.85 -8.03 15.95
N SER A 127 -17.99 -8.67 14.78
CA SER A 127 -17.04 -9.69 14.29
C SER A 127 -15.64 -9.16 13.93
N VAL A 128 -15.47 -7.84 13.81
CA VAL A 128 -14.16 -7.24 13.55
C VAL A 128 -13.25 -7.38 14.77
N TRP A 129 -13.79 -7.27 15.99
CA TRP A 129 -12.98 -7.30 17.21
C TRP A 129 -12.26 -8.62 17.48
N PRO A 130 -12.90 -9.80 17.32
CA PRO A 130 -12.19 -11.08 17.40
C PRO A 130 -11.07 -11.21 16.35
N ALA A 131 -11.30 -10.75 15.11
CA ALA A 131 -10.28 -10.77 14.08
C ALA A 131 -9.09 -9.86 14.43
N VAL A 132 -9.36 -8.66 14.94
CA VAL A 132 -8.33 -7.73 15.46
C VAL A 132 -7.54 -8.38 16.58
N PHE A 133 -8.21 -9.01 17.55
CA PHE A 133 -7.55 -9.69 18.66
C PHE A 133 -6.63 -10.82 18.18
N LEU A 134 -7.11 -11.67 17.27
CA LEU A 134 -6.32 -12.76 16.69
C LEU A 134 -5.11 -12.22 15.90
N CYS A 135 -5.28 -11.12 15.18
CA CYS A 135 -4.21 -10.46 14.43
C CYS A 135 -3.12 -9.93 15.38
N LEU A 136 -3.51 -9.27 16.47
CA LEU A 136 -2.59 -8.79 17.49
C LEU A 136 -1.86 -9.95 18.20
N LEU A 137 -2.59 -11.00 18.56
CA LEU A 137 -2.02 -12.17 19.20
C LEU A 137 -1.01 -12.85 18.27
N GLY A 138 -1.36 -13.06 17.00
CA GLY A 138 -0.46 -13.60 15.99
C GLY A 138 0.79 -12.74 15.82
N GLY A 139 0.59 -11.41 15.79
CA GLY A 139 1.67 -10.44 15.73
C GLY A 139 2.62 -10.54 16.93
N LEU A 140 2.08 -10.57 18.13
CA LEU A 140 2.88 -10.71 19.35
C LEU A 140 3.66 -12.03 19.40
N LEU A 141 3.09 -13.13 18.90
CA LEU A 141 3.76 -14.43 18.84
C LEU A 141 4.87 -14.48 17.80
N LEU A 142 4.77 -13.68 16.73
CA LEU A 142 5.77 -13.61 15.67
C LEU A 142 6.84 -12.54 15.92
N SER A 143 6.55 -11.56 16.78
CA SER A 143 7.51 -10.51 17.10
C SER A 143 8.61 -11.07 18.02
N GLU A 144 9.84 -11.02 17.56
CA GLU A 144 11.03 -11.25 18.39
C GLU A 144 11.27 -10.01 19.26
N LEU A 145 10.43 -9.82 20.27
CA LEU A 145 10.60 -8.74 21.24
C LEU A 145 11.69 -9.11 22.24
N ASP A 146 12.94 -9.06 21.81
CA ASP A 146 14.07 -9.17 22.71
C ASP A 146 14.03 -8.02 23.73
N ASN A 147 13.82 -8.39 24.99
CA ASN A 147 13.76 -7.47 26.12
C ASN A 147 12.65 -6.40 26.10
N TYR A 148 11.54 -6.60 25.39
CA TYR A 148 10.39 -5.66 25.33
C TYR A 148 10.79 -4.22 24.95
N ARG A 149 11.88 -4.02 24.22
CA ARG A 149 12.33 -2.69 23.78
C ARG A 149 11.76 -2.37 22.41
N VAL A 150 11.01 -1.28 22.33
CA VAL A 150 10.55 -0.72 21.05
C VAL A 150 11.76 -0.10 20.35
N ARG A 151 12.11 -0.61 19.17
CA ARG A 151 13.18 -0.08 18.33
C ARG A 151 12.68 1.14 17.54
N LEU A 152 13.60 1.95 17.01
CA LEU A 152 13.23 3.07 16.14
C LEU A 152 12.41 2.61 14.93
N GLY A 153 12.80 1.48 14.31
CA GLY A 153 12.08 0.88 13.18
C GLY A 153 10.64 0.53 13.52
N ASP A 154 10.38 -0.03 14.70
CA ASP A 154 9.02 -0.37 15.16
C ASP A 154 8.13 0.89 15.23
N SER A 155 8.67 1.99 15.74
CA SER A 155 7.96 3.27 15.82
C SER A 155 7.67 3.83 14.42
N LEU A 156 8.63 3.75 13.50
CA LEU A 156 8.46 4.20 12.12
C LEU A 156 7.37 3.41 11.39
N VAL A 157 7.36 2.09 11.51
CA VAL A 157 6.35 1.28 10.85
C VAL A 157 4.95 1.48 11.44
N ILE A 158 4.82 1.76 12.74
CA ILE A 158 3.53 2.13 13.35
C ILE A 158 2.99 3.43 12.74
N VAL A 159 3.85 4.44 12.53
CA VAL A 159 3.46 5.65 11.79
C VAL A 159 3.05 5.30 10.36
N GLY A 160 3.80 4.42 9.69
CA GLY A 160 3.46 3.89 8.37
C GLY A 160 2.08 3.22 8.34
N ALA A 161 1.78 2.39 9.33
CA ALA A 161 0.49 1.71 9.48
C ALA A 161 -0.70 2.70 9.58
N PHE A 162 -0.51 3.86 10.21
CA PHE A 162 -1.51 4.92 10.22
C PHE A 162 -1.78 5.49 8.82
N PHE A 163 -0.73 5.74 8.02
CA PHE A 163 -0.89 6.19 6.64
C PHE A 163 -1.52 5.12 5.75
N TRP A 164 -1.19 3.84 5.94
CA TRP A 164 -1.86 2.72 5.27
C TRP A 164 -3.36 2.67 5.58
N ALA A 165 -3.72 2.88 6.84
CA ALA A 165 -5.13 2.92 7.24
C ALA A 165 -5.88 4.10 6.60
N LEU A 166 -5.29 5.30 6.57
CA LEU A 166 -5.84 6.46 5.86
C LEU A 166 -6.00 6.16 4.37
N HIS A 167 -4.99 5.58 3.73
CA HIS A 167 -5.02 5.20 2.33
C HIS A 167 -6.24 4.30 2.02
N ILE A 168 -6.41 3.19 2.75
CA ILE A 168 -7.53 2.24 2.55
C ILE A 168 -8.89 2.93 2.69
N VAL A 169 -9.05 3.75 3.74
CA VAL A 169 -10.30 4.48 4.00
C VAL A 169 -10.61 5.47 2.88
N TYR A 170 -9.61 6.22 2.43
CA TYR A 170 -9.78 7.20 1.35
C TYR A 170 -9.95 6.56 -0.03
N VAL A 171 -9.32 5.43 -0.33
CA VAL A 171 -9.61 4.63 -1.53
C VAL A 171 -11.09 4.23 -1.56
N SER A 172 -11.60 3.68 -0.45
CA SER A 172 -13.02 3.31 -0.36
C SER A 172 -13.97 4.50 -0.53
N LYS A 173 -13.58 5.69 -0.04
CA LYS A 173 -14.34 6.92 -0.24
C LYS A 173 -14.31 7.39 -1.69
N PHE A 174 -13.15 7.36 -2.30
CA PHE A 174 -12.96 7.83 -3.67
C PHE A 174 -13.63 6.92 -4.70
N LEU A 175 -13.64 5.60 -4.48
CA LEU A 175 -14.36 4.64 -5.34
C LEU A 175 -15.86 4.95 -5.48
N LYS A 176 -16.49 5.61 -4.52
CA LYS A 176 -17.89 6.05 -4.62
C LYS A 176 -18.10 7.21 -5.59
N ILE A 177 -17.04 8.00 -5.83
CA ILE A 177 -17.06 9.19 -6.70
C ILE A 177 -16.51 8.81 -8.08
N PHE A 178 -15.47 7.98 -8.11
CA PHE A 178 -14.71 7.63 -9.29
C PHE A 178 -14.36 6.15 -9.27
N ASN A 179 -15.23 5.33 -9.88
CA ASN A 179 -15.12 3.86 -9.82
C ASN A 179 -14.32 3.29 -10.99
N PHE A 180 -13.02 3.63 -11.03
CA PHE A 180 -12.06 3.17 -12.03
C PHE A 180 -10.81 2.61 -11.33
N PRO A 181 -10.84 1.32 -10.93
CA PRO A 181 -9.82 0.73 -10.06
C PRO A 181 -8.43 0.73 -10.69
N ILE A 182 -8.31 0.49 -11.99
CA ILE A 182 -7.00 0.47 -12.67
C ILE A 182 -6.41 1.89 -12.68
N THR A 183 -7.22 2.89 -12.99
CA THR A 183 -6.79 4.29 -12.97
C THR A 183 -6.34 4.72 -11.58
N ILE A 184 -7.11 4.37 -10.55
CA ILE A 184 -6.75 4.69 -9.17
C ILE A 184 -5.42 4.02 -8.81
N ALA A 185 -5.27 2.71 -9.07
CA ALA A 185 -4.06 1.96 -8.77
C ALA A 185 -2.83 2.53 -9.50
N ALA A 186 -2.95 2.81 -10.80
CA ALA A 186 -1.84 3.32 -11.59
C ALA A 186 -1.42 4.73 -11.14
N PHE A 187 -2.36 5.67 -11.07
CA PHE A 187 -2.00 7.07 -10.84
C PHE A 187 -1.63 7.37 -9.39
N GLN A 188 -2.14 6.64 -8.41
CA GLN A 188 -1.62 6.74 -7.04
C GLN A 188 -0.15 6.29 -6.96
N CYS A 189 0.24 5.21 -7.69
CA CYS A 189 1.63 4.78 -7.78
C CYS A 189 2.50 5.85 -8.46
N LEU A 190 2.01 6.49 -9.53
CA LEU A 190 2.75 7.57 -10.19
C LEU A 190 3.01 8.76 -9.24
N ILE A 191 1.98 9.21 -8.52
CA ILE A 191 2.13 10.33 -7.59
C ILE A 191 3.06 9.95 -6.43
N ALA A 192 2.89 8.75 -5.87
CA ALA A 192 3.77 8.27 -4.81
C ALA A 192 5.22 8.11 -5.30
N ALA A 193 5.43 7.66 -6.55
CA ALA A 193 6.75 7.59 -7.18
C ALA A 193 7.40 8.98 -7.28
N ILE A 194 6.66 9.99 -7.76
CA ILE A 194 7.15 11.38 -7.85
C ILE A 194 7.56 11.89 -6.47
N LEU A 195 6.71 11.69 -5.45
CA LEU A 195 7.00 12.13 -4.09
C LEU A 195 8.22 11.41 -3.48
N SER A 196 8.45 10.13 -3.83
CA SER A 196 9.62 9.37 -3.36
C SER A 196 10.88 9.69 -4.16
N THR A 197 10.76 10.06 -5.44
CA THR A 197 11.91 10.38 -6.29
C THR A 197 12.62 11.68 -5.85
N ILE A 198 11.87 12.67 -5.35
CA ILE A 198 12.44 13.94 -4.91
C ILE A 198 13.51 13.73 -3.82
N PRO A 199 13.23 13.09 -2.68
CA PRO A 199 14.27 12.81 -1.69
C PRO A 199 15.31 11.80 -2.20
N ALA A 200 14.92 10.78 -3.00
CA ALA A 200 15.88 9.83 -3.56
C ALA A 200 17.04 10.51 -4.28
N VAL A 201 16.74 11.44 -5.19
CA VAL A 201 17.79 12.17 -5.95
C VAL A 201 18.48 13.25 -5.14
N SER A 202 17.90 13.68 -4.00
CA SER A 202 18.47 14.76 -3.18
C SER A 202 19.41 14.26 -2.09
N ILE A 203 19.18 13.07 -1.54
CA ILE A 203 19.89 12.56 -0.36
C ILE A 203 20.52 11.18 -0.56
N GLU A 204 20.19 10.47 -1.65
CA GLU A 204 20.75 9.15 -1.96
C GLU A 204 21.54 9.18 -3.27
N PHE A 205 22.50 8.27 -3.40
CA PHE A 205 23.25 8.09 -4.66
C PHE A 205 22.46 7.17 -5.59
N VAL A 206 21.82 7.75 -6.58
CA VAL A 206 21.03 7.01 -7.59
C VAL A 206 21.93 6.66 -8.78
N SER A 207 22.07 5.37 -9.07
CA SER A 207 22.81 4.87 -10.23
C SER A 207 22.04 3.76 -10.93
N PHE A 208 21.97 3.84 -12.26
CA PHE A 208 21.32 2.79 -13.06
C PHE A 208 21.96 1.42 -12.85
N LYS A 209 23.30 1.38 -12.69
CA LYS A 209 24.04 0.15 -12.41
C LYS A 209 23.58 -0.49 -11.10
N LEU A 210 23.38 0.29 -10.03
CA LEU A 210 22.93 -0.21 -8.74
C LEU A 210 21.46 -0.69 -8.81
N LEU A 211 20.60 0.03 -9.54
CA LEU A 211 19.23 -0.41 -9.80
C LEU A 211 19.17 -1.76 -10.55
N THR A 212 20.13 -2.03 -11.46
CA THR A 212 20.18 -3.32 -12.15
C THR A 212 20.63 -4.47 -11.26
N LEU A 213 21.41 -4.22 -10.22
CA LEU A 213 21.75 -5.23 -9.21
C LEU A 213 20.53 -5.68 -8.40
N GLU A 214 19.61 -4.76 -8.14
CA GLU A 214 18.36 -5.01 -7.40
C GLU A 214 17.15 -5.29 -8.32
N ALA A 215 17.41 -5.63 -9.59
CA ALA A 215 16.33 -5.73 -10.60
C ALA A 215 15.26 -6.76 -10.23
N ARG A 216 15.63 -7.87 -9.60
CA ARG A 216 14.73 -8.95 -9.21
C ARG A 216 13.73 -8.45 -8.15
N GLU A 217 14.26 -7.87 -7.09
CA GLU A 217 13.54 -7.31 -5.95
C GLU A 217 12.64 -6.15 -6.39
N LEU A 218 13.17 -5.27 -7.24
CA LEU A 218 12.43 -4.16 -7.82
C LEU A 218 11.30 -4.61 -8.74
N ILE A 219 11.50 -5.62 -9.59
CA ILE A 219 10.42 -6.17 -10.44
C ILE A 219 9.35 -6.81 -9.58
N TYR A 220 9.72 -7.62 -8.59
CA TYR A 220 8.77 -8.24 -7.69
C TYR A 220 7.98 -7.19 -6.90
N ALA A 221 8.66 -6.30 -6.19
CA ALA A 221 8.05 -5.27 -5.39
C ALA A 221 7.27 -4.24 -6.24
N GLY A 222 7.74 -3.96 -7.45
CA GLY A 222 7.11 -3.01 -8.36
C GLY A 222 5.88 -3.59 -9.07
N VAL A 223 6.06 -4.65 -9.84
CA VAL A 223 4.99 -5.21 -10.67
C VAL A 223 3.94 -5.94 -9.81
N LEU A 224 4.39 -6.86 -8.94
CA LEU A 224 3.46 -7.69 -8.18
C LEU A 224 2.92 -6.95 -6.94
N SER A 225 3.78 -6.40 -6.10
CA SER A 225 3.36 -5.78 -4.84
C SER A 225 2.81 -4.36 -5.02
N SER A 226 3.43 -3.52 -5.85
CA SER A 226 2.95 -2.14 -6.08
C SER A 226 1.92 -2.03 -7.21
N GLY A 227 2.03 -2.82 -8.26
CA GLY A 227 1.05 -2.82 -9.37
C GLY A 227 -0.16 -3.70 -9.05
N ILE A 228 0.04 -5.01 -9.13
CA ILE A 228 -1.07 -5.99 -9.07
C ILE A 228 -1.75 -6.01 -7.70
N ALA A 229 -1.00 -6.04 -6.60
CA ALA A 229 -1.60 -6.15 -5.27
C ALA A 229 -2.46 -4.92 -4.92
N PHE A 230 -2.01 -3.67 -5.22
CA PHE A 230 -2.87 -2.49 -5.04
C PHE A 230 -4.10 -2.51 -5.92
N LEU A 231 -4.00 -2.98 -7.17
CA LEU A 231 -5.17 -3.15 -8.03
C LEU A 231 -6.16 -4.14 -7.41
N LEU A 232 -5.68 -5.29 -6.93
CA LEU A 232 -6.53 -6.30 -6.27
C LEU A 232 -7.19 -5.75 -5.01
N GLN A 233 -6.48 -4.98 -4.18
CA GLN A 233 -7.06 -4.32 -3.01
C GLN A 233 -8.16 -3.34 -3.40
N ILE A 234 -7.94 -2.52 -4.43
CA ILE A 234 -8.94 -1.55 -4.90
C ILE A 234 -10.17 -2.26 -5.47
N ILE A 235 -10.00 -3.37 -6.20
CA ILE A 235 -11.10 -4.21 -6.66
C ILE A 235 -11.85 -4.82 -5.46
N ALA A 236 -11.16 -5.28 -4.45
CA ALA A 236 -11.80 -5.77 -3.22
C ALA A 236 -12.67 -4.68 -2.56
N LEU A 237 -12.14 -3.47 -2.46
CA LEU A 237 -12.82 -2.30 -1.89
C LEU A 237 -14.03 -1.79 -2.70
N GLN A 238 -14.21 -2.22 -3.96
CA GLN A 238 -15.42 -1.90 -4.72
C GLN A 238 -16.68 -2.50 -4.09
N HIS A 239 -16.55 -3.64 -3.40
CA HIS A 239 -17.70 -4.38 -2.87
C HIS A 239 -17.57 -4.74 -1.37
N LEU A 240 -16.37 -4.66 -0.80
CA LEU A 240 -16.13 -4.79 0.64
C LEU A 240 -16.06 -3.42 1.31
N SER A 241 -16.46 -3.36 2.57
CA SER A 241 -16.15 -2.17 3.39
C SER A 241 -14.67 -2.17 3.79
N PRO A 242 -14.11 -1.01 4.20
CA PRO A 242 -12.68 -0.91 4.52
C PRO A 242 -12.16 -1.94 5.52
N ALA A 243 -12.92 -2.21 6.58
CA ALA A 243 -12.47 -3.10 7.66
C ALA A 243 -12.25 -4.57 7.23
N PRO A 244 -13.15 -5.25 6.47
CA PRO A 244 -12.86 -6.59 5.97
C PRO A 244 -11.93 -6.62 4.75
N ALA A 245 -11.59 -5.49 4.15
CA ALA A 245 -10.64 -5.40 3.04
C ALA A 245 -9.22 -5.00 3.50
N ALA A 246 -9.06 -4.64 4.75
CA ALA A 246 -7.81 -4.42 5.45
C ALA A 246 -7.25 -5.72 6.01
#